data_8a1225345a89eb55a385ccbdaf88acb4
#
_entry.id   8a1225345a89eb55a385ccbdaf88acb4
#
_cell.length_a   1.000
_cell.length_b   1.000
_cell.length_c   1.000
_cell.angle_alpha   90.00
_cell.angle_beta   90.00
_cell.angle_gamma   90.00
#
_symmetry.space_group_name_H-M   'P 1'
#
loop_
_entity.id
_entity.type
_entity.pdbx_description
1 polymer ?
#
loop_
_entity_poly.entity_id
_entity_poly.type
_entity_poly.pdbx_seq_one_letter_code
_entity_poly.pdbx_strand_id
1 'polypeptide(L)'
;VKVVIADTTIGRVAEAAACQDKFKKAGVDITLTVTPCWCYGSETMDMDPNTIKGVWGFNGTERPGAVYLASVLASHAQKGLPAFGIYGRDVQEADATEIPDDVKEKLLRFGRAAVAAATMRGKSYLQIGSITMGIAGSIINPDFFEEYLGMRVESVDEVEIIRRMTEGIYDEAEFKKALKWTKENCKEGFDKNPDWFKKSDKEKEEAWEFVVKMMCIIKDLYNGNENLPDGAEEEKVGHNAICGGFQGQRQWTDFYPNCDFPEALLNTSFDWNGARETYVLATENDTLNGVSMLFGKLLTNTAQLFSDVRTYWSPEAVKKATGYELEGVAKESKGFLHLINSGASALDFCGEVKDENGNGIVKPFWEMTDKDIKACTDATTWNAADLGYFRGGGFSSRFLTRSEMPVTMCRLNLVKGLGPVMQICEGYTVNLPDEVSDKLWKRTDYTS
;
A
#
# COMPACT_ATOMS: atom_id res chain seq x y z
N VAL A 1 4.88 1.82 18.57
CA VAL A 1 6.34 2.02 18.73
C VAL A 1 6.70 1.99 20.22
N LYS A 2 7.70 1.19 20.61
CA LYS A 2 8.25 1.16 21.96
C LYS A 2 9.50 2.03 22.00
N VAL A 3 9.59 2.94 22.98
CA VAL A 3 10.73 3.83 23.13
C VAL A 3 11.69 3.26 24.18
N VAL A 4 12.99 3.21 23.84
CA VAL A 4 14.08 2.80 24.72
C VAL A 4 15.08 3.96 24.81
N ILE A 5 15.33 4.47 26.02
CA ILE A 5 16.20 5.63 26.25
C ILE A 5 17.49 5.16 26.90
N ALA A 6 18.64 5.76 26.55
CA ALA A 6 19.91 5.54 27.22
C ALA A 6 19.80 5.87 28.72
N ASP A 7 20.49 5.12 29.56
CA ASP A 7 20.40 5.32 31.02
C ASP A 7 21.12 6.59 31.49
N THR A 8 22.08 7.06 30.70
CA THR A 8 22.89 8.27 31.02
C THR A 8 23.07 9.11 29.75
N THR A 9 23.45 10.36 29.95
CA THR A 9 24.05 11.16 28.88
C THR A 9 25.35 10.50 28.42
N ILE A 10 25.57 10.43 27.12
CA ILE A 10 26.73 9.76 26.53
C ILE A 10 27.85 10.82 26.29
N GLY A 11 28.89 10.76 27.06
CA GLY A 11 30.06 11.63 26.94
C GLY A 11 31.38 10.86 26.77
N ARG A 12 31.32 9.51 26.84
CA ARG A 12 32.49 8.64 26.73
C ARG A 12 32.17 7.32 26.07
N VAL A 13 33.18 6.63 25.58
CA VAL A 13 33.06 5.33 24.95
C VAL A 13 32.42 4.27 25.87
N ALA A 14 32.70 4.32 27.18
CA ALA A 14 32.10 3.37 28.12
C ALA A 14 30.57 3.51 28.21
N GLU A 15 30.06 4.72 28.24
CA GLU A 15 28.61 5.01 28.25
C GLU A 15 27.99 4.63 26.91
N ALA A 16 28.67 4.89 25.79
CA ALA A 16 28.25 4.48 24.46
C ALA A 16 28.12 2.95 24.35
N ALA A 17 29.11 2.21 24.86
CA ALA A 17 29.08 0.74 24.87
C ALA A 17 27.91 0.19 25.70
N ALA A 18 27.66 0.77 26.89
CA ALA A 18 26.53 0.39 27.73
C ALA A 18 25.16 0.67 27.03
N CYS A 19 25.04 1.81 26.37
CA CYS A 19 23.85 2.16 25.57
C CYS A 19 23.64 1.19 24.43
N GLN A 20 24.69 0.88 23.67
CA GLN A 20 24.62 -0.08 22.55
C GLN A 20 24.21 -1.47 23.04
N ASP A 21 24.73 -1.96 24.15
CA ASP A 21 24.34 -3.24 24.73
C ASP A 21 22.86 -3.25 25.16
N LYS A 22 22.40 -2.16 25.79
CA LYS A 22 20.98 -1.98 26.14
C LYS A 22 20.08 -2.01 24.92
N PHE A 23 20.42 -1.26 23.87
CA PHE A 23 19.62 -1.17 22.65
C PHE A 23 19.56 -2.50 21.90
N LYS A 24 20.69 -3.18 21.80
CA LYS A 24 20.78 -4.52 21.21
C LYS A 24 19.91 -5.54 21.96
N LYS A 25 19.98 -5.56 23.30
CA LYS A 25 19.13 -6.45 24.13
C LYS A 25 17.64 -6.14 23.99
N ALA A 26 17.29 -4.88 23.75
CA ALA A 26 15.92 -4.44 23.58
C ALA A 26 15.39 -4.62 22.14
N GLY A 27 16.23 -5.04 21.19
CA GLY A 27 15.86 -5.20 19.78
C GLY A 27 15.48 -3.86 19.13
N VAL A 28 16.28 -2.81 19.33
CA VAL A 28 16.01 -1.48 18.77
C VAL A 28 16.30 -1.47 17.28
N ASP A 29 15.32 -1.09 16.47
CA ASP A 29 15.41 -1.00 15.00
C ASP A 29 15.81 0.41 14.53
N ILE A 30 15.46 1.43 15.31
CA ILE A 30 15.61 2.84 14.94
C ILE A 30 16.31 3.57 16.09
N THR A 31 17.37 4.31 15.77
CA THR A 31 18.06 5.15 16.74
C THR A 31 17.92 6.63 16.41
N LEU A 32 17.80 7.45 17.42
CA LEU A 32 17.86 8.91 17.33
C LEU A 32 18.90 9.43 18.31
N THR A 33 20.01 9.93 17.78
CA THR A 33 21.01 10.64 18.56
C THR A 33 20.66 12.11 18.61
N VAL A 34 20.57 12.66 19.82
CA VAL A 34 20.26 14.08 20.04
C VAL A 34 21.43 14.74 20.74
N THR A 35 21.94 15.81 20.17
CA THR A 35 23.02 16.57 20.81
C THR A 35 22.73 18.06 20.86
N PRO A 36 22.76 18.63 22.08
CA PRO A 36 22.64 20.07 22.23
C PRO A 36 24.00 20.79 22.09
N CYS A 37 25.10 20.05 22.09
CA CYS A 37 26.43 20.66 22.10
C CYS A 37 27.48 19.83 21.35
N TRP A 38 28.66 20.38 21.20
CA TRP A 38 29.79 19.70 20.60
C TRP A 38 30.22 18.46 21.42
N CYS A 39 30.53 17.39 20.69
CA CYS A 39 31.32 16.26 21.19
C CYS A 39 32.15 15.70 20.02
N TYR A 40 33.02 14.75 20.27
CA TYR A 40 33.92 14.25 19.22
C TYR A 40 33.24 13.34 18.21
N GLY A 41 32.12 12.76 18.57
CA GLY A 41 31.28 11.95 17.66
C GLY A 41 31.52 10.45 17.78
N SER A 42 32.72 9.98 18.02
CA SER A 42 33.02 8.54 18.13
C SER A 42 32.23 7.83 19.22
N GLU A 43 31.94 8.53 20.32
CA GLU A 43 31.14 8.05 21.44
C GLU A 43 29.61 8.03 21.14
N THR A 44 29.16 8.77 20.15
CA THR A 44 27.73 8.92 19.86
C THR A 44 27.31 8.29 18.53
N MET A 45 28.25 7.72 17.79
CA MET A 45 27.94 6.97 16.58
C MET A 45 27.19 5.67 16.91
N ASP A 46 26.11 5.44 16.23
CA ASP A 46 25.48 4.12 16.20
C ASP A 46 26.20 3.21 15.20
N MET A 47 26.96 2.26 15.71
CA MET A 47 27.78 1.35 14.91
C MET A 47 27.04 0.10 14.46
N ASP A 48 25.79 -0.12 14.88
CA ASP A 48 25.00 -1.28 14.44
C ASP A 48 24.59 -1.09 12.97
N PRO A 49 24.98 -1.97 12.05
CA PRO A 49 24.61 -1.84 10.64
C PRO A 49 23.11 -2.07 10.39
N ASN A 50 22.40 -2.65 11.34
CA ASN A 50 20.99 -3.03 11.18
C ASN A 50 20.03 -1.97 11.71
N THR A 51 20.48 -0.91 12.37
CA THR A 51 19.60 0.17 12.82
C THR A 51 19.46 1.28 11.77
N ILE A 52 18.31 1.93 11.77
CA ILE A 52 18.03 3.13 10.98
C ILE A 52 18.37 4.34 11.86
N LYS A 53 19.26 5.19 11.40
CA LYS A 53 19.91 6.21 12.23
C LYS A 53 19.44 7.62 11.88
N GLY A 54 18.90 8.33 12.87
CA GLY A 54 18.68 9.77 12.85
C GLY A 54 19.66 10.48 13.78
N VAL A 55 20.14 11.63 13.37
CA VAL A 55 21.00 12.50 14.18
C VAL A 55 20.43 13.90 14.19
N TRP A 56 20.02 14.38 15.35
CA TRP A 56 19.54 15.74 15.53
C TRP A 56 20.59 16.60 16.22
N GLY A 57 21.16 17.56 15.49
CA GLY A 57 22.04 18.60 16.02
C GLY A 57 21.29 19.91 16.23
N PHE A 58 21.47 20.55 17.38
CA PHE A 58 20.84 21.83 17.66
C PHE A 58 21.45 22.95 16.84
N ASN A 59 20.61 23.81 16.31
CA ASN A 59 21.02 25.07 15.71
C ASN A 59 21.17 26.15 16.80
N GLY A 60 22.33 26.21 17.45
CA GLY A 60 22.60 27.15 18.54
C GLY A 60 24.02 27.72 18.45
N THR A 61 24.22 28.95 18.94
CA THR A 61 25.49 29.66 18.87
C THR A 61 26.46 29.20 19.95
N GLU A 62 25.99 28.96 21.17
CA GLU A 62 26.77 28.47 22.31
C GLU A 62 27.01 26.96 22.24
N ARG A 63 26.27 26.28 21.41
CA ARG A 63 26.26 24.83 21.29
C ARG A 63 26.43 24.46 19.83
N PRO A 64 27.64 24.22 19.33
CA PRO A 64 27.89 24.03 17.88
C PRO A 64 27.34 22.69 17.35
N GLY A 65 26.03 22.50 17.43
CA GLY A 65 25.32 21.31 16.98
C GLY A 65 25.52 21.03 15.50
N ALA A 66 25.65 22.08 14.66
CA ALA A 66 25.92 21.93 13.24
C ALA A 66 27.27 21.25 12.96
N VAL A 67 28.31 21.63 13.71
CA VAL A 67 29.66 21.05 13.58
C VAL A 67 29.63 19.57 13.99
N TYR A 68 28.97 19.28 15.10
CA TYR A 68 28.75 17.89 15.53
C TYR A 68 28.00 17.07 14.50
N LEU A 69 26.87 17.58 14.03
CA LEU A 69 26.02 16.90 13.01
C LEU A 69 26.82 16.55 11.76
N ALA A 70 27.56 17.52 11.22
CA ALA A 70 28.40 17.31 10.05
C ALA A 70 29.49 16.24 10.29
N SER A 71 30.14 16.30 11.45
CA SER A 71 31.18 15.34 11.84
C SER A 71 30.64 13.92 11.98
N VAL A 72 29.50 13.75 12.66
CA VAL A 72 28.92 12.43 12.92
C VAL A 72 28.32 11.83 11.63
N LEU A 73 27.65 12.62 10.80
CA LEU A 73 27.16 12.14 9.51
C LEU A 73 28.33 11.72 8.59
N ALA A 74 29.39 12.50 8.50
CA ALA A 74 30.58 12.14 7.74
C ALA A 74 31.23 10.85 8.27
N SER A 75 31.30 10.70 9.59
CA SER A 75 31.86 9.50 10.23
C SER A 75 31.02 8.23 9.94
N HIS A 76 29.69 8.33 9.96
CA HIS A 76 28.80 7.23 9.53
C HIS A 76 29.01 6.91 8.05
N ALA A 77 29.07 7.92 7.18
CA ALA A 77 29.30 7.73 5.74
C ALA A 77 30.64 7.03 5.45
N GLN A 78 31.73 7.37 6.16
CA GLN A 78 33.03 6.71 6.03
C GLN A 78 32.97 5.20 6.35
N LYS A 79 31.99 4.76 7.10
CA LYS A 79 31.82 3.36 7.51
C LYS A 79 30.72 2.63 6.76
N GLY A 80 30.13 3.29 5.75
CA GLY A 80 29.01 2.72 4.99
C GLY A 80 27.73 2.55 5.82
N LEU A 81 27.55 3.36 6.87
CA LEU A 81 26.39 3.36 7.75
C LEU A 81 25.51 4.57 7.46
N PRO A 82 24.45 4.46 6.66
CA PRO A 82 23.59 5.60 6.36
C PRO A 82 22.99 6.21 7.61
N ALA A 83 23.04 7.54 7.74
CA ALA A 83 22.42 8.29 8.81
C ALA A 83 21.76 9.56 8.28
N PHE A 84 20.62 9.95 8.89
CA PHE A 84 19.80 11.08 8.45
C PHE A 84 19.98 12.27 9.42
N GLY A 85 20.39 13.41 8.86
CA GLY A 85 20.58 14.64 9.64
C GLY A 85 19.28 15.40 9.85
N ILE A 86 19.07 15.86 11.07
CA ILE A 86 17.95 16.72 11.47
C ILE A 86 18.54 18.00 12.08
N TYR A 87 18.16 19.16 11.56
CA TYR A 87 18.68 20.45 11.94
C TYR A 87 17.62 21.54 11.76
N GLY A 88 17.48 22.41 12.73
CA GLY A 88 16.50 23.49 12.69
C GLY A 88 16.97 24.67 11.83
N ARG A 89 16.01 25.40 11.23
CA ARG A 89 16.28 26.58 10.43
C ARG A 89 16.71 27.77 11.31
N ASP A 90 16.01 27.97 12.42
CA ASP A 90 16.19 29.12 13.26
C ASP A 90 17.12 28.80 14.45
N VAL A 91 17.89 29.78 14.89
CA VAL A 91 18.81 29.64 16.03
C VAL A 91 18.01 29.43 17.32
N GLN A 92 18.38 28.42 18.08
CA GLN A 92 17.83 28.16 19.41
C GLN A 92 18.72 28.79 20.48
N GLU A 93 18.10 29.50 21.42
CA GLU A 93 18.80 30.04 22.59
C GLU A 93 19.21 28.92 23.55
N ALA A 94 20.23 29.19 24.40
CA ALA A 94 20.80 28.19 25.29
C ALA A 94 19.80 27.61 26.30
N ASP A 95 18.78 28.36 26.66
CA ASP A 95 17.71 28.01 27.59
C ASP A 95 16.42 27.55 26.92
N ALA A 96 16.40 27.45 25.58
CA ALA A 96 15.24 26.98 24.85
C ALA A 96 14.87 25.53 25.23
N THR A 97 13.63 25.32 25.62
CA THR A 97 13.07 24.01 26.01
C THR A 97 12.12 23.43 24.97
N GLU A 98 11.63 24.29 24.08
CA GLU A 98 10.68 23.88 23.05
C GLU A 98 11.39 23.36 21.79
N ILE A 99 10.84 22.32 21.20
CA ILE A 99 11.30 21.83 19.88
C ILE A 99 10.70 22.72 18.80
N PRO A 100 11.51 23.35 17.93
CA PRO A 100 10.98 24.17 16.81
C PRO A 100 10.08 23.34 15.88
N ASP A 101 9.06 23.97 15.30
CA ASP A 101 8.06 23.29 14.49
C ASP A 101 8.66 22.60 13.25
N ASP A 102 9.63 23.23 12.58
CA ASP A 102 10.32 22.63 11.45
C ASP A 102 11.17 21.41 11.86
N VAL A 103 11.69 21.39 13.10
CA VAL A 103 12.39 20.23 13.66
C VAL A 103 11.39 19.12 14.01
N LYS A 104 10.23 19.46 14.62
CA LYS A 104 9.16 18.49 14.88
C LYS A 104 8.72 17.81 13.58
N GLU A 105 8.51 18.59 12.52
CA GLU A 105 8.14 18.07 11.20
C GLU A 105 9.19 17.08 10.68
N LYS A 106 10.48 17.45 10.73
CA LYS A 106 11.59 16.60 10.29
C LYS A 106 11.73 15.32 11.12
N LEU A 107 11.54 15.41 12.44
CA LEU A 107 11.55 14.26 13.35
C LEU A 107 10.38 13.30 13.02
N LEU A 108 9.19 13.82 12.82
CA LEU A 108 8.02 13.00 12.43
C LEU A 108 8.20 12.35 11.06
N ARG A 109 8.74 13.08 10.09
CA ARG A 109 9.06 12.55 8.76
C ARG A 109 10.08 11.43 8.83
N PHE A 110 11.18 11.64 9.56
CA PHE A 110 12.17 10.61 9.81
C PHE A 110 11.55 9.40 10.50
N GLY A 111 10.79 9.62 11.58
CA GLY A 111 10.15 8.54 12.35
C GLY A 111 9.21 7.68 11.50
N ARG A 112 8.35 8.30 10.68
CA ARG A 112 7.46 7.58 9.77
C ARG A 112 8.22 6.75 8.74
N ALA A 113 9.21 7.34 8.08
CA ALA A 113 10.03 6.63 7.09
C ALA A 113 10.84 5.49 7.73
N ALA A 114 11.40 5.73 8.91
CA ALA A 114 12.18 4.72 9.64
C ALA A 114 11.29 3.54 10.11
N VAL A 115 10.08 3.80 10.61
CA VAL A 115 9.12 2.74 10.97
C VAL A 115 8.71 1.95 9.73
N ALA A 116 8.43 2.61 8.61
CA ALA A 116 8.13 1.93 7.35
C ALA A 116 9.26 0.99 6.91
N ALA A 117 10.50 1.48 6.91
CA ALA A 117 11.67 0.68 6.54
C ALA A 117 11.92 -0.47 7.53
N ALA A 118 11.77 -0.25 8.84
CA ALA A 118 11.93 -1.29 9.85
C ALA A 118 10.85 -2.38 9.71
N THR A 119 9.62 -1.99 9.35
CA THR A 119 8.49 -2.92 9.17
C THR A 119 8.70 -3.88 7.99
N MET A 120 9.39 -3.47 6.94
CA MET A 120 9.69 -4.33 5.79
C MET A 120 10.71 -5.42 6.10
N ARG A 121 11.62 -5.21 7.06
CA ARG A 121 12.70 -6.16 7.36
C ARG A 121 12.18 -7.53 7.77
N GLY A 122 12.71 -8.55 7.12
CA GLY A 122 12.37 -9.95 7.40
C GLY A 122 10.97 -10.35 6.92
N LYS A 123 10.23 -9.46 6.28
CA LYS A 123 8.96 -9.76 5.62
C LYS A 123 9.18 -10.33 4.23
N SER A 124 8.10 -10.81 3.61
CA SER A 124 8.15 -11.29 2.23
C SER A 124 7.25 -10.47 1.30
N TYR A 125 7.59 -10.51 0.02
CA TYR A 125 6.69 -10.26 -1.10
C TYR A 125 6.19 -11.60 -1.61
N LEU A 126 4.89 -11.83 -1.60
CA LEU A 126 4.28 -13.09 -2.03
C LEU A 126 3.85 -13.00 -3.50
N GLN A 127 4.50 -13.77 -4.35
CA GLN A 127 4.10 -13.96 -5.74
C GLN A 127 3.14 -15.16 -5.83
N ILE A 128 1.90 -14.91 -6.23
CA ILE A 128 0.94 -15.96 -6.55
C ILE A 128 0.88 -16.06 -8.07
N GLY A 129 1.46 -17.12 -8.61
CA GLY A 129 1.77 -17.27 -10.03
C GLY A 129 3.14 -16.70 -10.40
N SER A 130 3.26 -16.14 -11.60
CA SER A 130 4.52 -15.57 -12.11
C SER A 130 4.54 -14.04 -12.02
N ILE A 131 5.72 -13.46 -12.24
CA ILE A 131 5.90 -12.00 -12.26
C ILE A 131 5.18 -11.41 -13.47
N THR A 132 4.21 -10.55 -13.21
CA THR A 132 3.65 -9.53 -14.13
C THR A 132 3.32 -10.00 -15.55
N MET A 133 2.98 -11.24 -15.77
CA MET A 133 2.66 -11.79 -17.10
C MET A 133 3.69 -11.45 -18.21
N GLY A 134 4.89 -11.02 -17.84
CA GLY A 134 5.92 -10.60 -18.77
C GLY A 134 5.82 -9.14 -19.24
N ILE A 135 5.07 -8.28 -18.53
CA ILE A 135 5.05 -6.83 -18.80
C ILE A 135 6.45 -6.26 -18.56
N ALA A 136 7.12 -5.86 -19.63
CA ALA A 136 8.56 -5.57 -19.66
C ALA A 136 9.00 -4.50 -18.64
N GLY A 137 8.19 -3.48 -18.40
CA GLY A 137 8.49 -2.40 -17.45
C GLY A 137 8.30 -2.78 -15.98
N SER A 138 7.76 -3.96 -15.71
CA SER A 138 7.46 -4.45 -14.36
C SER A 138 8.26 -5.70 -13.96
N ILE A 139 9.03 -6.26 -14.88
CA ILE A 139 9.89 -7.41 -14.60
C ILE A 139 11.02 -6.96 -13.65
N ILE A 140 11.18 -7.69 -12.56
CA ILE A 140 12.14 -7.39 -11.50
C ILE A 140 12.94 -8.64 -11.15
N ASN A 141 14.23 -8.44 -10.86
CA ASN A 141 15.02 -9.50 -10.25
C ASN A 141 14.65 -9.60 -8.76
N PRO A 142 14.32 -10.80 -8.23
CA PRO A 142 14.04 -11.00 -6.81
C PRO A 142 15.11 -10.48 -5.85
N ASP A 143 16.38 -10.45 -6.25
CA ASP A 143 17.49 -9.87 -5.46
C ASP A 143 17.24 -8.41 -5.05
N PHE A 144 16.42 -7.67 -5.79
CA PHE A 144 16.01 -6.31 -5.44
C PHE A 144 15.39 -6.22 -4.04
N PHE A 145 14.57 -7.19 -3.66
CA PHE A 145 13.90 -7.17 -2.36
C PHE A 145 14.89 -7.33 -1.21
N GLU A 146 15.89 -8.18 -1.35
CA GLU A 146 16.93 -8.37 -0.34
C GLU A 146 17.90 -7.19 -0.30
N GLU A 147 18.33 -6.72 -1.46
CA GLU A 147 19.33 -5.65 -1.60
C GLU A 147 18.81 -4.28 -1.12
N TYR A 148 17.58 -3.92 -1.48
CA TYR A 148 17.06 -2.58 -1.22
C TYR A 148 16.03 -2.52 -0.08
N LEU A 149 15.28 -3.59 0.17
CA LEU A 149 14.14 -3.56 1.10
C LEU A 149 14.34 -4.40 2.36
N GLY A 150 15.36 -5.27 2.39
CA GLY A 150 15.55 -6.24 3.47
C GLY A 150 14.41 -7.27 3.57
N MET A 151 13.73 -7.50 2.46
CA MET A 151 12.61 -8.44 2.32
C MET A 151 13.06 -9.68 1.55
N ARG A 152 12.24 -10.73 1.58
CA ARG A 152 12.40 -11.90 0.72
C ARG A 152 11.28 -11.96 -0.30
N VAL A 153 11.48 -12.76 -1.35
CA VAL A 153 10.42 -13.13 -2.29
C VAL A 153 10.09 -14.60 -2.11
N GLU A 154 8.81 -14.90 -1.98
CA GLU A 154 8.30 -16.26 -2.04
C GLU A 154 7.33 -16.40 -3.20
N SER A 155 7.31 -17.56 -3.85
CA SER A 155 6.43 -17.84 -4.97
C SER A 155 5.54 -19.04 -4.66
N VAL A 156 4.25 -18.86 -4.89
CA VAL A 156 3.23 -19.90 -4.76
C VAL A 156 2.57 -20.08 -6.12
N ASP A 157 2.45 -21.32 -6.58
CA ASP A 157 1.71 -21.62 -7.80
C ASP A 157 0.21 -21.34 -7.60
N GLU A 158 -0.46 -20.80 -8.60
CA GLU A 158 -1.90 -20.51 -8.54
C GLU A 158 -2.75 -21.76 -8.24
N VAL A 159 -2.26 -22.96 -8.61
CA VAL A 159 -2.92 -24.23 -8.31
C VAL A 159 -3.07 -24.50 -6.80
N GLU A 160 -2.26 -23.85 -5.96
CA GLU A 160 -2.36 -23.98 -4.51
C GLU A 160 -3.72 -23.47 -3.99
N ILE A 161 -4.28 -22.42 -4.60
CA ILE A 161 -5.63 -21.96 -4.27
C ILE A 161 -6.65 -23.05 -4.57
N ILE A 162 -6.54 -23.70 -5.72
CA ILE A 162 -7.46 -24.76 -6.13
C ILE A 162 -7.29 -26.01 -5.24
N ARG A 163 -6.05 -26.35 -4.89
CA ARG A 163 -5.76 -27.45 -3.94
C ARG A 163 -6.44 -27.19 -2.60
N ARG A 164 -6.24 -26.00 -2.01
CA ARG A 164 -6.85 -25.65 -0.73
C ARG A 164 -8.39 -25.67 -0.79
N MET A 165 -8.98 -25.15 -1.87
CA MET A 165 -10.43 -25.23 -2.07
C MET A 165 -10.93 -26.68 -2.14
N THR A 166 -10.22 -27.54 -2.89
CA THR A 166 -10.62 -28.92 -3.15
C THR A 166 -10.46 -29.81 -1.92
N GLU A 167 -9.38 -29.60 -1.17
CA GLU A 167 -9.05 -30.38 0.03
C GLU A 167 -9.68 -29.80 1.32
N GLY A 168 -10.36 -28.64 1.22
CA GLY A 168 -11.00 -27.99 2.37
C GLY A 168 -10.00 -27.31 3.32
N ILE A 169 -8.83 -26.91 2.84
CA ILE A 169 -7.79 -26.24 3.63
C ILE A 169 -8.04 -24.73 3.68
N TYR A 170 -9.07 -24.33 4.38
CA TYR A 170 -9.44 -22.94 4.68
C TYR A 170 -10.28 -22.89 5.95
N ASP A 171 -10.36 -21.71 6.60
CA ASP A 171 -11.22 -21.51 7.76
C ASP A 171 -12.69 -21.41 7.32
N GLU A 172 -13.43 -22.48 7.52
CA GLU A 172 -14.84 -22.60 7.14
C GLU A 172 -15.72 -21.60 7.90
N ALA A 173 -15.39 -21.27 9.15
CA ALA A 173 -16.16 -20.31 9.94
C ALA A 173 -15.94 -18.88 9.43
N GLU A 174 -14.70 -18.53 9.09
CA GLU A 174 -14.38 -17.24 8.49
C GLU A 174 -15.01 -17.12 7.09
N PHE A 175 -14.90 -18.15 6.26
CA PHE A 175 -15.54 -18.18 4.94
C PHE A 175 -17.05 -17.93 5.02
N LYS A 176 -17.76 -18.61 5.91
CA LYS A 176 -19.22 -18.41 6.09
C LYS A 176 -19.56 -16.99 6.51
N LYS A 177 -18.77 -16.42 7.43
CA LYS A 177 -18.94 -15.03 7.86
C LYS A 177 -18.69 -14.05 6.72
N ALA A 178 -17.61 -14.24 5.97
CA ALA A 178 -17.24 -13.43 4.82
C ALA A 178 -18.31 -13.51 3.72
N LEU A 179 -18.78 -14.70 3.37
CA LEU A 179 -19.81 -14.89 2.35
C LEU A 179 -21.13 -14.24 2.74
N LYS A 180 -21.55 -14.37 4.01
CA LYS A 180 -22.75 -13.70 4.51
C LYS A 180 -22.62 -12.19 4.39
N TRP A 181 -21.50 -11.61 4.84
CA TRP A 181 -21.25 -10.18 4.73
C TRP A 181 -21.24 -9.70 3.27
N THR A 182 -20.61 -10.47 2.38
CA THR A 182 -20.57 -10.18 0.93
C THR A 182 -21.98 -10.10 0.35
N LYS A 183 -22.85 -11.06 0.65
CA LYS A 183 -24.24 -11.06 0.20
C LYS A 183 -25.07 -9.88 0.73
N GLU A 184 -24.73 -9.39 1.92
CA GLU A 184 -25.43 -8.27 2.56
C GLU A 184 -24.92 -6.90 2.10
N ASN A 185 -23.65 -6.79 1.69
CA ASN A 185 -22.97 -5.52 1.44
C ASN A 185 -22.44 -5.32 0.03
N CYS A 186 -22.30 -6.39 -0.77
CA CYS A 186 -21.77 -6.30 -2.13
C CYS A 186 -22.92 -6.37 -3.15
N LYS A 187 -23.41 -5.22 -3.54
CA LYS A 187 -24.50 -5.11 -4.50
C LYS A 187 -24.02 -5.42 -5.91
N GLU A 188 -24.65 -6.39 -6.59
CA GLU A 188 -24.39 -6.64 -8.01
C GLU A 188 -24.73 -5.40 -8.86
N GLY A 189 -23.84 -5.11 -9.79
CA GLY A 189 -23.94 -3.97 -10.69
C GLY A 189 -24.29 -4.38 -12.11
N PHE A 190 -23.63 -3.75 -13.06
CA PHE A 190 -23.86 -3.94 -14.48
C PHE A 190 -23.28 -5.27 -14.97
N ASP A 191 -24.04 -5.99 -15.78
CA ASP A 191 -23.60 -7.16 -16.55
C ASP A 191 -23.74 -6.84 -18.06
N LYS A 192 -22.60 -6.60 -18.71
CA LYS A 192 -22.56 -6.24 -20.13
C LYS A 192 -22.62 -7.44 -21.10
N ASN A 193 -22.57 -8.65 -20.54
CA ASN A 193 -22.63 -9.85 -21.37
C ASN A 193 -23.97 -9.93 -22.12
N PRO A 194 -24.00 -10.42 -23.37
CA PRO A 194 -25.26 -10.69 -24.06
C PRO A 194 -26.11 -11.71 -23.29
N ASP A 195 -27.43 -11.57 -23.31
CA ASP A 195 -28.34 -12.40 -22.50
C ASP A 195 -28.16 -13.92 -22.71
N TRP A 196 -27.80 -14.33 -23.90
CA TRP A 196 -27.51 -15.74 -24.20
C TRP A 196 -26.17 -16.24 -23.63
N PHE A 197 -25.32 -15.35 -23.11
CA PHE A 197 -23.99 -15.65 -22.54
C PHE A 197 -23.91 -15.34 -21.07
N LYS A 198 -24.88 -14.68 -20.47
CA LYS A 198 -24.93 -14.40 -19.03
C LYS A 198 -24.97 -15.69 -18.23
N LYS A 199 -24.27 -15.67 -17.11
CA LYS A 199 -24.35 -16.73 -16.11
C LYS A 199 -25.76 -16.77 -15.47
N SER A 200 -26.26 -17.95 -15.20
CA SER A 200 -27.47 -18.15 -14.40
C SER A 200 -27.24 -17.72 -12.95
N ASP A 201 -28.33 -17.52 -12.19
CA ASP A 201 -28.25 -17.16 -10.78
C ASP A 201 -27.44 -18.19 -9.95
N LYS A 202 -27.57 -19.48 -10.29
CA LYS A 202 -26.78 -20.54 -9.66
C LYS A 202 -25.29 -20.41 -9.96
N GLU A 203 -24.89 -20.18 -11.19
CA GLU A 203 -23.50 -19.99 -11.59
C GLU A 203 -22.90 -18.70 -11.00
N LYS A 204 -23.71 -17.66 -10.80
CA LYS A 204 -23.30 -16.45 -10.09
C LYS A 204 -23.06 -16.73 -8.60
N GLU A 205 -23.95 -17.47 -7.96
CA GLU A 205 -23.79 -17.88 -6.58
C GLU A 205 -22.51 -18.70 -6.38
N GLU A 206 -22.27 -19.68 -7.25
CA GLU A 206 -21.03 -20.48 -7.25
C GLU A 206 -19.79 -19.59 -7.47
N ALA A 207 -19.88 -18.57 -8.32
CA ALA A 207 -18.79 -17.61 -8.53
C ALA A 207 -18.54 -16.74 -7.29
N TRP A 208 -19.59 -16.29 -6.59
CA TRP A 208 -19.45 -15.56 -5.32
C TRP A 208 -18.79 -16.43 -4.25
N GLU A 209 -19.24 -17.66 -4.08
CA GLU A 209 -18.59 -18.59 -3.14
C GLU A 209 -17.12 -18.79 -3.48
N PHE A 210 -16.79 -18.94 -4.76
CA PHE A 210 -15.41 -19.14 -5.21
C PHE A 210 -14.52 -17.94 -4.87
N VAL A 211 -14.92 -16.71 -5.25
CA VAL A 211 -14.07 -15.52 -5.05
C VAL A 211 -13.92 -15.17 -3.57
N VAL A 212 -14.94 -15.39 -2.74
CA VAL A 212 -14.84 -15.19 -1.29
C VAL A 212 -13.91 -16.22 -0.65
N LYS A 213 -14.00 -17.48 -1.07
CA LYS A 213 -13.11 -18.55 -0.60
C LYS A 213 -11.66 -18.30 -1.03
N MET A 214 -11.46 -17.87 -2.28
CA MET A 214 -10.16 -17.46 -2.81
C MET A 214 -9.54 -16.34 -1.97
N MET A 215 -10.34 -15.33 -1.61
CA MET A 215 -9.88 -14.22 -0.77
C MET A 215 -9.43 -14.68 0.62
N CYS A 216 -10.19 -15.56 1.28
CA CYS A 216 -9.79 -16.14 2.57
C CYS A 216 -8.47 -16.90 2.45
N ILE A 217 -8.32 -17.72 1.40
CA ILE A 217 -7.07 -18.49 1.15
C ILE A 217 -5.88 -17.56 0.89
N ILE A 218 -6.05 -16.50 0.10
CA ILE A 218 -4.96 -15.52 -0.13
C ILE A 218 -4.55 -14.85 1.17
N LYS A 219 -5.51 -14.47 2.02
CA LYS A 219 -5.24 -13.90 3.35
C LYS A 219 -4.44 -14.87 4.22
N ASP A 220 -4.79 -16.17 4.21
CA ASP A 220 -4.09 -17.22 4.97
C ASP A 220 -2.67 -17.46 4.40
N LEU A 221 -2.49 -17.38 3.08
CA LEU A 221 -1.17 -17.42 2.46
C LEU A 221 -0.26 -16.28 2.97
N TYR A 222 -0.79 -15.08 3.18
CA TYR A 222 -0.01 -13.96 3.72
C TYR A 222 0.42 -14.19 5.16
N ASN A 223 -0.53 -14.49 6.03
CA ASN A 223 -0.36 -14.38 7.49
C ASN A 223 -0.21 -15.75 8.19
N GLY A 224 -0.60 -16.83 7.53
CA GLY A 224 -0.95 -18.07 8.21
C GLY A 224 -2.32 -17.97 8.89
N ASN A 225 -2.82 -19.10 9.38
CA ASN A 225 -4.08 -19.18 10.11
C ASN A 225 -4.12 -20.44 10.97
N GLU A 226 -4.10 -20.27 12.30
CA GLU A 226 -4.17 -21.38 13.27
C GLU A 226 -5.49 -22.15 13.24
N ASN A 227 -6.56 -21.55 12.67
CA ASN A 227 -7.89 -22.18 12.57
C ASN A 227 -8.03 -23.10 11.35
N LEU A 228 -6.98 -23.28 10.54
CA LEU A 228 -7.01 -24.24 9.46
C LEU A 228 -7.20 -25.66 10.01
N PRO A 229 -7.75 -26.59 9.21
CA PRO A 229 -8.00 -27.95 9.63
C PRO A 229 -6.76 -28.65 10.19
N ASP A 230 -6.98 -29.64 11.07
CA ASP A 230 -5.93 -30.53 11.54
C ASP A 230 -5.29 -31.26 10.36
N GLY A 231 -3.98 -31.36 10.36
CA GLY A 231 -3.19 -31.94 9.26
C GLY A 231 -2.69 -30.92 8.24
N ALA A 232 -3.08 -29.65 8.34
CA ALA A 232 -2.60 -28.53 7.51
C ALA A 232 -1.54 -27.68 8.26
N GLU A 233 -0.65 -28.32 9.00
CA GLU A 233 0.30 -27.63 9.89
C GLU A 233 1.28 -26.74 9.14
N GLU A 234 1.63 -27.10 7.91
CA GLU A 234 2.52 -26.31 7.05
C GLU A 234 1.80 -25.04 6.54
N GLU A 235 0.54 -25.20 6.16
CA GLU A 235 -0.29 -24.10 5.68
C GLU A 235 -0.68 -23.08 6.76
N LYS A 236 -0.75 -23.53 8.02
CA LYS A 236 -1.03 -22.64 9.17
C LYS A 236 0.03 -21.56 9.36
N VAL A 237 1.27 -21.81 8.93
CA VAL A 237 2.39 -20.86 9.12
C VAL A 237 2.27 -19.63 8.21
N GLY A 238 1.78 -19.79 6.97
CA GLY A 238 1.76 -18.75 5.96
C GLY A 238 3.16 -18.31 5.51
N HIS A 239 3.23 -17.20 4.77
CA HIS A 239 4.47 -16.73 4.14
C HIS A 239 5.05 -15.44 4.77
N ASN A 240 4.54 -14.99 5.91
CA ASN A 240 4.93 -13.71 6.55
C ASN A 240 4.95 -12.52 5.57
N ALA A 241 3.98 -12.50 4.64
CA ALA A 241 3.94 -11.51 3.58
C ALA A 241 3.36 -10.18 4.05
N ILE A 242 3.96 -9.07 3.62
CA ILE A 242 3.47 -7.72 3.84
C ILE A 242 2.89 -7.10 2.58
N CYS A 243 3.26 -7.64 1.43
CA CYS A 243 2.70 -7.34 0.12
C CYS A 243 2.87 -8.54 -0.80
N GLY A 244 2.18 -8.51 -1.92
CA GLY A 244 2.25 -9.54 -2.94
C GLY A 244 1.42 -9.16 -4.15
N GLY A 245 1.21 -10.10 -5.03
CA GLY A 245 0.36 -9.95 -6.20
C GLY A 245 -0.14 -11.29 -6.73
N PHE A 246 -1.26 -11.24 -7.41
CA PHE A 246 -1.84 -12.40 -8.08
C PHE A 246 -1.71 -12.22 -9.60
N GLN A 247 -1.04 -13.14 -10.28
CA GLN A 247 -0.84 -13.03 -11.72
C GLN A 247 -2.13 -13.06 -12.51
N GLY A 248 -2.95 -14.07 -12.28
CA GLY A 248 -4.37 -14.23 -12.58
C GLY A 248 -4.88 -13.92 -13.98
N GLN A 249 -4.05 -13.85 -14.99
CA GLN A 249 -4.51 -13.58 -16.35
C GLN A 249 -4.40 -14.82 -17.25
N ARG A 250 -5.22 -14.84 -18.30
CA ARG A 250 -5.26 -15.85 -19.37
C ARG A 250 -5.51 -17.27 -18.83
N GLN A 251 -4.47 -18.02 -18.48
CA GLN A 251 -4.65 -19.43 -18.08
C GLN A 251 -5.60 -19.58 -16.90
N TRP A 252 -5.50 -18.70 -15.89
CA TRP A 252 -6.42 -18.71 -14.75
C TRP A 252 -7.82 -18.26 -15.18
N THR A 253 -7.96 -17.07 -15.74
CA THR A 253 -9.24 -16.43 -16.04
C THR A 253 -10.01 -17.06 -17.21
N ASP A 254 -9.35 -17.93 -17.98
CA ASP A 254 -10.03 -18.78 -18.96
C ASP A 254 -10.84 -19.92 -18.31
N PHE A 255 -10.51 -20.29 -17.05
CA PHE A 255 -11.12 -21.43 -16.38
C PHE A 255 -11.79 -21.09 -15.06
N TYR A 256 -11.25 -20.12 -14.32
CA TYR A 256 -11.70 -19.77 -12.98
C TYR A 256 -12.11 -18.30 -12.89
N PRO A 257 -12.96 -17.93 -11.92
CA PRO A 257 -13.27 -16.54 -11.64
C PRO A 257 -12.00 -15.69 -11.42
N ASN A 258 -12.02 -14.43 -11.88
CA ASN A 258 -10.92 -13.50 -11.73
C ASN A 258 -10.62 -13.17 -10.25
N CYS A 259 -9.49 -12.52 -10.00
CA CYS A 259 -9.06 -12.13 -8.65
C CYS A 259 -9.55 -10.74 -8.24
N ASP A 260 -10.39 -10.07 -9.02
CA ASP A 260 -10.75 -8.66 -8.81
C ASP A 260 -11.43 -8.42 -7.46
N PHE A 261 -12.34 -9.32 -7.04
CA PHE A 261 -12.98 -9.23 -5.74
C PHE A 261 -11.97 -9.40 -4.58
N PRO A 262 -11.13 -10.44 -4.54
CA PRO A 262 -10.06 -10.55 -3.56
C PRO A 262 -9.12 -9.35 -3.53
N GLU A 263 -8.65 -8.88 -4.67
CA GLU A 263 -7.77 -7.72 -4.76
C GLU A 263 -8.43 -6.45 -4.24
N ALA A 264 -9.66 -6.16 -4.64
CA ALA A 264 -10.38 -4.99 -4.18
C ALA A 264 -10.56 -5.01 -2.66
N LEU A 265 -11.07 -6.11 -2.11
CA LEU A 265 -11.36 -6.22 -0.67
C LEU A 265 -10.09 -6.28 0.19
N LEU A 266 -9.04 -6.99 -0.24
CA LEU A 266 -7.80 -7.06 0.53
C LEU A 266 -7.07 -5.71 0.57
N ASN A 267 -7.11 -4.93 -0.50
CA ASN A 267 -6.57 -3.58 -0.54
C ASN A 267 -7.43 -2.53 0.19
N THR A 268 -8.68 -2.85 0.51
CA THR A 268 -9.61 -1.99 1.28
C THR A 268 -9.26 -2.02 2.77
N SER A 269 -9.54 -0.95 3.51
CA SER A 269 -9.24 -0.81 4.95
C SER A 269 -10.28 -1.44 5.89
N PHE A 270 -11.19 -2.25 5.36
CA PHE A 270 -12.21 -2.97 6.13
C PHE A 270 -12.63 -4.27 5.44
N ASP A 271 -13.27 -5.14 6.22
CA ASP A 271 -13.90 -6.37 5.74
C ASP A 271 -15.09 -6.76 6.64
N TRP A 272 -15.49 -8.03 6.63
CA TRP A 272 -16.53 -8.60 7.48
C TRP A 272 -16.26 -8.55 9.00
N ASN A 273 -15.05 -8.18 9.39
CA ASN A 273 -14.67 -7.97 10.78
C ASN A 273 -14.67 -6.49 11.19
N GLY A 274 -14.99 -5.58 10.27
CA GLY A 274 -14.92 -4.13 10.46
C GLY A 274 -13.61 -3.55 9.92
N ALA A 275 -13.23 -2.37 10.42
CA ALA A 275 -12.01 -1.69 10.02
C ALA A 275 -10.76 -2.51 10.39
N ARG A 276 -9.79 -2.58 9.48
CA ARG A 276 -8.53 -3.31 9.65
C ARG A 276 -7.41 -2.73 8.82
N GLU A 277 -6.19 -3.06 9.18
CA GLU A 277 -5.03 -2.77 8.35
C GLU A 277 -5.19 -3.43 6.96
N THR A 278 -4.87 -2.67 5.89
CA THR A 278 -4.97 -3.17 4.52
C THR A 278 -3.89 -4.19 4.22
N TYR A 279 -4.20 -5.13 3.36
CA TYR A 279 -3.19 -5.89 2.63
C TYR A 279 -2.65 -5.05 1.47
N VAL A 280 -1.63 -5.54 0.79
CA VAL A 280 -1.22 -5.02 -0.51
C VAL A 280 -1.17 -6.19 -1.46
N LEU A 281 -2.14 -6.28 -2.34
CA LEU A 281 -2.22 -7.29 -3.38
C LEU A 281 -2.26 -6.59 -4.75
N ALA A 282 -1.13 -6.65 -5.46
CA ALA A 282 -0.98 -5.99 -6.74
C ALA A 282 -1.71 -6.74 -7.85
N THR A 283 -2.48 -6.02 -8.64
CA THR A 283 -3.18 -6.56 -9.81
C THR A 283 -2.15 -7.11 -10.81
N GLU A 284 -2.49 -8.27 -11.39
CA GLU A 284 -1.64 -8.96 -12.37
C GLU A 284 -0.21 -9.25 -11.88
N ASN A 285 0.00 -9.21 -10.56
CA ASN A 285 1.29 -9.28 -9.90
C ASN A 285 2.30 -8.26 -10.47
N ASP A 286 1.85 -7.03 -10.77
CA ASP A 286 2.76 -5.95 -11.14
C ASP A 286 3.58 -5.53 -9.90
N THR A 287 4.71 -6.19 -9.77
CA THR A 287 5.54 -6.19 -8.58
C THR A 287 6.05 -4.78 -8.21
N LEU A 288 6.43 -3.97 -9.19
CA LEU A 288 6.91 -2.60 -8.92
C LEU A 288 5.77 -1.68 -8.46
N ASN A 289 4.55 -1.90 -8.95
CA ASN A 289 3.36 -1.22 -8.39
C ASN A 289 3.04 -1.73 -6.99
N GLY A 290 3.14 -3.03 -6.74
CA GLY A 290 2.98 -3.61 -5.41
C GLY A 290 3.92 -2.99 -4.39
N VAL A 291 5.22 -2.80 -4.75
CA VAL A 291 6.18 -2.10 -3.89
C VAL A 291 5.80 -0.62 -3.71
N SER A 292 5.32 0.05 -4.76
CA SER A 292 4.84 1.44 -4.64
C SER A 292 3.66 1.55 -3.69
N MET A 293 2.70 0.63 -3.78
CA MET A 293 1.56 0.52 -2.85
C MET A 293 2.04 0.22 -1.42
N LEU A 294 3.02 -0.67 -1.25
CA LEU A 294 3.59 -0.96 0.07
C LEU A 294 4.18 0.30 0.71
N PHE A 295 4.94 1.09 -0.04
CA PHE A 295 5.48 2.35 0.49
C PHE A 295 4.37 3.34 0.86
N GLY A 296 3.37 3.50 0.00
CA GLY A 296 2.21 4.33 0.28
C GLY A 296 1.50 3.88 1.58
N LYS A 297 1.18 2.59 1.69
CA LYS A 297 0.56 2.00 2.90
C LYS A 297 1.38 2.28 4.16
N LEU A 298 2.67 1.98 4.15
CA LEU A 298 3.52 2.10 5.34
C LEU A 298 3.77 3.55 5.78
N LEU A 299 3.75 4.50 4.83
CA LEU A 299 3.93 5.92 5.13
C LEU A 299 2.65 6.61 5.59
N THR A 300 1.49 6.16 5.12
CA THR A 300 0.20 6.81 5.37
C THR A 300 -0.73 6.01 6.28
N ASN A 301 -0.54 4.70 6.38
CA ASN A 301 -1.43 3.74 7.04
C ASN A 301 -2.85 3.73 6.43
N THR A 302 -2.96 4.07 5.15
CA THR A 302 -4.22 4.11 4.41
C THR A 302 -4.27 3.02 3.34
N ALA A 303 -5.46 2.75 2.84
CA ALA A 303 -5.65 1.98 1.63
C ALA A 303 -4.88 2.58 0.46
N GLN A 304 -4.45 1.74 -0.47
CA GLN A 304 -3.78 2.15 -1.69
C GLN A 304 -4.56 1.67 -2.90
N LEU A 305 -4.60 2.49 -3.95
CA LEU A 305 -5.28 2.16 -5.19
C LEU A 305 -4.26 1.79 -6.26
N PHE A 306 -4.36 0.57 -6.77
CA PHE A 306 -3.70 0.20 -8.02
C PHE A 306 -4.47 0.81 -9.20
N SER A 307 -3.78 1.49 -10.12
CA SER A 307 -4.43 2.08 -11.30
C SER A 307 -3.51 2.09 -12.51
N ASP A 308 -4.09 1.77 -13.65
CA ASP A 308 -3.47 2.05 -14.94
C ASP A 308 -3.74 3.48 -15.38
N VAL A 309 -2.76 4.13 -15.98
CA VAL A 309 -2.98 5.35 -16.75
C VAL A 309 -3.55 4.95 -18.12
N ARG A 310 -4.88 4.91 -18.23
CA ARG A 310 -5.56 4.42 -19.44
C ARG A 310 -5.51 5.40 -20.59
N THR A 311 -5.79 6.67 -20.32
CA THR A 311 -5.80 7.69 -21.37
C THR A 311 -5.75 9.10 -20.79
N TYR A 312 -5.40 10.04 -21.64
CA TYR A 312 -5.57 11.46 -21.40
C TYR A 312 -6.79 11.97 -22.16
N TRP A 313 -7.69 12.62 -21.46
CA TRP A 313 -8.85 13.28 -22.02
C TRP A 313 -8.61 14.78 -22.15
N SER A 314 -8.39 15.26 -23.38
CA SER A 314 -8.42 16.70 -23.65
C SER A 314 -9.85 17.25 -23.61
N PRO A 315 -10.06 18.58 -23.41
CA PRO A 315 -11.39 19.19 -23.44
C PRO A 315 -12.16 18.87 -24.73
N GLU A 316 -11.48 18.86 -25.86
CA GLU A 316 -12.08 18.56 -27.18
C GLU A 316 -12.50 17.09 -27.28
N ALA A 317 -11.68 16.18 -26.73
CA ALA A 317 -12.00 14.76 -26.73
C ALA A 317 -13.21 14.46 -25.83
N VAL A 318 -13.30 15.07 -24.65
CA VAL A 318 -14.48 14.96 -23.77
C VAL A 318 -15.73 15.49 -24.47
N LYS A 319 -15.67 16.71 -25.02
CA LYS A 319 -16.80 17.29 -25.74
C LYS A 319 -17.26 16.42 -26.90
N LYS A 320 -16.33 15.89 -27.69
CA LYS A 320 -16.63 14.99 -28.81
C LYS A 320 -17.28 13.68 -28.33
N ALA A 321 -16.82 13.13 -27.21
CA ALA A 321 -17.26 11.84 -26.69
C ALA A 321 -18.61 11.91 -25.98
N THR A 322 -18.87 13.01 -25.26
CA THR A 322 -19.98 13.11 -24.31
C THR A 322 -20.93 14.29 -24.56
N GLY A 323 -20.49 15.30 -25.29
CA GLY A 323 -21.16 16.59 -25.45
C GLY A 323 -20.90 17.58 -24.29
N TYR A 324 -20.17 17.17 -23.24
CA TYR A 324 -19.89 17.97 -22.07
C TYR A 324 -18.66 18.86 -22.26
N GLU A 325 -18.73 20.10 -21.81
CA GLU A 325 -17.58 21.03 -21.75
C GLU A 325 -17.00 21.01 -20.35
N LEU A 326 -15.69 20.76 -20.26
CA LEU A 326 -15.00 20.73 -18.96
C LEU A 326 -15.09 22.05 -18.22
N GLU A 327 -15.23 21.97 -16.90
CA GLU A 327 -15.31 23.09 -15.97
C GLU A 327 -14.27 22.91 -14.84
N GLY A 328 -14.09 23.93 -14.00
CA GLY A 328 -13.23 23.91 -12.82
C GLY A 328 -11.81 23.44 -13.12
N VAL A 329 -11.24 22.66 -12.21
CA VAL A 329 -9.86 22.15 -12.29
C VAL A 329 -9.56 21.40 -13.58
N ALA A 330 -10.50 20.59 -14.08
CA ALA A 330 -10.31 19.86 -15.33
C ALA A 330 -10.17 20.77 -16.55
N LYS A 331 -10.88 21.90 -16.57
CA LYS A 331 -10.74 22.92 -17.63
C LYS A 331 -9.42 23.69 -17.51
N GLU A 332 -9.07 24.11 -16.31
CA GLU A 332 -7.82 24.83 -16.03
C GLU A 332 -6.58 24.01 -16.36
N SER A 333 -6.61 22.71 -16.04
CA SER A 333 -5.56 21.75 -16.37
C SER A 333 -5.58 21.29 -17.83
N LYS A 334 -6.51 21.81 -18.64
CA LYS A 334 -6.69 21.45 -20.06
C LYS A 334 -6.98 19.97 -20.29
N GLY A 335 -7.65 19.32 -19.35
CA GLY A 335 -8.00 17.91 -19.41
C GLY A 335 -7.61 17.15 -18.15
N PHE A 336 -7.67 15.83 -18.23
CA PHE A 336 -7.34 14.96 -17.09
C PHE A 336 -6.84 13.59 -17.55
N LEU A 337 -6.15 12.91 -16.66
CA LEU A 337 -5.78 11.50 -16.82
C LEU A 337 -6.93 10.61 -16.35
N HIS A 338 -7.29 9.63 -17.15
CA HIS A 338 -8.24 8.60 -16.78
C HIS A 338 -7.47 7.43 -16.14
N LEU A 339 -7.67 7.25 -14.85
CA LEU A 339 -7.06 6.18 -14.07
C LEU A 339 -8.11 5.09 -13.84
N ILE A 340 -7.81 3.87 -14.24
CA ILE A 340 -8.68 2.71 -14.07
C ILE A 340 -7.83 1.52 -13.66
N ASN A 341 -8.25 0.80 -12.62
CA ASN A 341 -7.87 -0.59 -12.49
C ASN A 341 -8.92 -1.45 -13.21
N SER A 342 -8.48 -2.45 -13.95
CA SER A 342 -9.38 -3.36 -14.69
C SER A 342 -10.10 -4.30 -13.73
N GLY A 343 -10.87 -3.76 -12.78
CA GLY A 343 -11.82 -4.48 -11.97
C GLY A 343 -11.52 -4.59 -10.47
N ALA A 344 -10.32 -4.24 -10.02
CA ALA A 344 -9.91 -4.41 -8.62
C ALA A 344 -9.53 -3.07 -7.98
N SER A 345 -10.49 -2.30 -7.51
CA SER A 345 -10.23 -1.00 -6.87
C SER A 345 -10.62 -1.02 -5.40
N ALA A 346 -9.70 -0.57 -4.52
CA ALA A 346 -9.96 -0.43 -3.09
C ALA A 346 -11.12 0.55 -2.85
N LEU A 347 -12.11 0.12 -2.06
CA LEU A 347 -13.38 0.83 -1.87
C LEU A 347 -13.22 2.18 -1.18
N ASP A 348 -12.15 2.37 -0.42
CA ASP A 348 -11.79 3.62 0.26
C ASP A 348 -11.68 4.80 -0.72
N PHE A 349 -11.40 4.54 -1.99
CA PHE A 349 -11.24 5.57 -3.03
C PHE A 349 -12.54 6.02 -3.69
N CYS A 350 -13.70 5.59 -3.21
CA CYS A 350 -14.99 6.07 -3.72
C CYS A 350 -15.21 7.59 -3.49
N GLY A 351 -14.46 8.22 -2.57
CA GLY A 351 -14.58 9.64 -2.27
C GLY A 351 -15.79 10.01 -1.40
N GLU A 352 -16.51 9.03 -0.85
CA GLU A 352 -17.66 9.28 0.02
C GLU A 352 -17.28 9.44 1.50
N VAL A 353 -16.10 8.99 1.90
CA VAL A 353 -15.54 9.31 3.22
C VAL A 353 -15.03 10.74 3.21
N LYS A 354 -15.42 11.54 4.22
CA LYS A 354 -15.18 12.98 4.25
C LYS A 354 -14.34 13.37 5.46
N ASP A 355 -13.50 14.40 5.28
CA ASP A 355 -12.86 15.13 6.38
C ASP A 355 -13.84 16.11 7.05
N GLU A 356 -13.35 16.86 8.02
CA GLU A 356 -14.13 17.88 8.75
C GLU A 356 -14.61 19.05 7.86
N ASN A 357 -13.96 19.26 6.71
CA ASN A 357 -14.29 20.29 5.73
C ASN A 357 -15.22 19.79 4.62
N GLY A 358 -15.55 18.49 4.62
CA GLY A 358 -16.40 17.88 3.62
C GLY A 358 -15.66 17.41 2.36
N ASN A 359 -14.34 17.45 2.34
CA ASN A 359 -13.54 16.93 1.24
C ASN A 359 -13.44 15.40 1.29
N GLY A 360 -13.42 14.75 0.14
CA GLY A 360 -13.15 13.32 0.06
C GLY A 360 -11.73 13.00 0.53
N ILE A 361 -11.61 11.98 1.37
CA ILE A 361 -10.31 11.51 1.89
C ILE A 361 -10.27 9.99 1.97
N VAL A 362 -9.05 9.46 2.03
CA VAL A 362 -8.79 8.07 2.45
C VAL A 362 -8.22 8.14 3.87
N LYS A 363 -8.94 7.56 4.84
CA LYS A 363 -8.55 7.58 6.25
C LYS A 363 -7.57 6.47 6.59
N PRO A 364 -6.70 6.67 7.60
CA PRO A 364 -6.04 5.56 8.27
C PRO A 364 -7.09 4.56 8.80
N PHE A 365 -6.80 3.26 8.72
CA PHE A 365 -7.79 2.21 9.03
C PHE A 365 -8.39 2.34 10.44
N TRP A 366 -7.62 2.81 11.44
CA TRP A 366 -8.12 3.00 12.81
C TRP A 366 -9.07 4.20 12.98
N GLU A 367 -9.20 5.05 11.97
CA GLU A 367 -10.14 6.17 11.94
C GLU A 367 -11.42 5.84 11.15
N MET A 368 -11.46 4.67 10.51
CA MET A 368 -12.64 4.20 9.78
C MET A 368 -13.76 3.81 10.76
N THR A 369 -14.93 4.39 10.55
CA THR A 369 -16.14 4.10 11.34
C THR A 369 -17.11 3.20 10.55
N ASP A 370 -18.08 2.58 11.21
CA ASP A 370 -19.13 1.81 10.54
C ASP A 370 -19.91 2.66 9.51
N LYS A 371 -20.03 3.96 9.76
CA LYS A 371 -20.64 4.91 8.79
C LYS A 371 -19.78 5.06 7.55
N ASP A 372 -18.46 5.16 7.70
CA ASP A 372 -17.53 5.27 6.57
C ASP A 372 -17.53 3.97 5.75
N ILE A 373 -17.49 2.82 6.43
CA ILE A 373 -17.58 1.49 5.79
C ILE A 373 -18.86 1.39 4.97
N LYS A 374 -20.00 1.78 5.56
CA LYS A 374 -21.28 1.77 4.85
C LYS A 374 -21.29 2.72 3.66
N ALA A 375 -20.71 3.90 3.77
CA ALA A 375 -20.62 4.85 2.66
C ALA A 375 -19.82 4.25 1.49
N CYS A 376 -18.70 3.57 1.77
CA CYS A 376 -17.89 2.91 0.75
C CYS A 376 -18.65 1.75 0.08
N THR A 377 -19.33 0.90 0.86
CA THR A 377 -20.09 -0.24 0.31
C THR A 377 -21.32 0.22 -0.48
N ASP A 378 -22.03 1.25 -0.01
CA ASP A 378 -23.20 1.81 -0.71
C ASP A 378 -22.82 2.47 -2.06
N ALA A 379 -21.64 3.06 -2.16
CA ALA A 379 -21.12 3.70 -3.36
C ALA A 379 -20.58 2.70 -4.40
N THR A 380 -20.31 1.48 -3.98
CA THR A 380 -19.67 0.45 -4.81
C THR A 380 -20.69 -0.55 -5.33
N THR A 381 -20.62 -0.86 -6.62
CA THR A 381 -21.31 -2.00 -7.23
C THR A 381 -20.28 -3.02 -7.72
N TRP A 382 -20.70 -4.26 -7.87
CA TRP A 382 -19.88 -5.36 -8.32
C TRP A 382 -20.39 -5.84 -9.68
N ASN A 383 -19.65 -5.47 -10.71
CA ASN A 383 -20.01 -5.82 -12.09
C ASN A 383 -19.61 -7.26 -12.40
N ALA A 384 -20.44 -7.97 -13.12
CA ALA A 384 -20.06 -9.26 -13.66
C ALA A 384 -18.93 -9.09 -14.68
N ALA A 385 -17.94 -9.98 -14.63
CA ALA A 385 -16.83 -9.98 -15.57
C ALA A 385 -17.30 -10.19 -17.01
N ASP A 386 -16.62 -9.58 -17.98
CA ASP A 386 -16.82 -9.85 -19.40
C ASP A 386 -16.40 -11.28 -19.75
N LEU A 387 -17.36 -12.14 -19.99
CA LEU A 387 -17.11 -13.55 -20.32
C LEU A 387 -16.45 -13.76 -21.69
N GLY A 388 -16.40 -12.74 -22.54
CA GLY A 388 -15.60 -12.75 -23.76
C GLY A 388 -14.10 -12.62 -23.50
N TYR A 389 -13.74 -12.01 -22.38
CA TYR A 389 -12.36 -11.80 -21.93
C TYR A 389 -11.99 -12.68 -20.72
N PHE A 390 -12.80 -12.67 -19.66
CA PHE A 390 -12.66 -13.51 -18.46
C PHE A 390 -13.67 -14.66 -18.49
N ARG A 391 -13.38 -15.74 -19.22
CA ARG A 391 -14.31 -16.86 -19.42
C ARG A 391 -14.73 -17.55 -18.13
N GLY A 392 -13.84 -17.59 -17.13
CA GLY A 392 -14.15 -18.10 -15.80
C GLY A 392 -15.16 -17.25 -15.04
N GLY A 393 -15.34 -15.99 -15.42
CA GLY A 393 -16.22 -15.05 -14.75
C GLY A 393 -15.56 -14.34 -13.58
N GLY A 394 -16.36 -13.98 -12.59
CA GLY A 394 -15.97 -13.23 -11.41
C GLY A 394 -16.68 -11.90 -11.30
N PHE A 395 -16.25 -11.06 -10.38
CA PHE A 395 -16.88 -9.78 -10.08
C PHE A 395 -15.83 -8.71 -9.86
N SER A 396 -16.07 -7.55 -10.44
CA SER A 396 -15.17 -6.40 -10.40
C SER A 396 -15.80 -5.25 -9.64
N SER A 397 -15.06 -4.57 -8.79
CA SER A 397 -15.55 -3.40 -8.08
C SER A 397 -15.73 -2.22 -9.02
N ARG A 398 -16.83 -1.47 -8.87
CA ARG A 398 -17.09 -0.24 -9.62
C ARG A 398 -17.65 0.83 -8.72
N PHE A 399 -16.97 1.96 -8.69
CA PHE A 399 -17.43 3.22 -8.11
C PHE A 399 -16.94 4.40 -8.95
N LEU A 400 -17.51 5.56 -8.74
CA LEU A 400 -16.98 6.82 -9.27
C LEU A 400 -16.37 7.60 -8.10
N THR A 401 -15.08 7.89 -8.20
CA THR A 401 -14.43 8.74 -7.21
C THR A 401 -15.02 10.14 -7.29
N ARG A 402 -15.68 10.55 -6.20
CA ARG A 402 -16.29 11.85 -6.07
C ARG A 402 -15.34 12.82 -5.41
N SER A 403 -15.59 14.09 -5.57
CA SER A 403 -14.87 15.19 -4.94
C SER A 403 -13.46 15.43 -5.51
N GLU A 404 -13.04 16.67 -5.44
CA GLU A 404 -11.70 17.15 -5.79
C GLU A 404 -10.72 16.78 -4.65
N MET A 405 -10.55 15.49 -4.39
CA MET A 405 -9.67 15.04 -3.32
C MET A 405 -8.20 15.05 -3.79
N PRO A 406 -7.26 15.48 -2.93
CA PRO A 406 -5.85 15.42 -3.23
C PRO A 406 -5.37 13.97 -3.31
N VAL A 407 -4.59 13.66 -4.33
CA VAL A 407 -4.01 12.33 -4.55
C VAL A 407 -2.54 12.44 -4.91
N THR A 408 -1.76 11.47 -4.46
CA THR A 408 -0.38 11.30 -4.88
C THR A 408 -0.28 10.01 -5.67
N MET A 409 0.06 10.11 -6.94
CA MET A 409 0.35 8.96 -7.79
C MET A 409 1.85 8.70 -7.77
N CYS A 410 2.24 7.46 -7.52
CA CYS A 410 3.64 7.07 -7.52
C CYS A 410 3.88 5.74 -8.24
N ARG A 411 5.06 5.63 -8.84
CA ARG A 411 5.52 4.42 -9.52
C ARG A 411 7.00 4.21 -9.29
N LEU A 412 7.38 3.06 -8.75
CA LEU A 412 8.77 2.64 -8.67
C LEU A 412 9.23 2.09 -10.02
N ASN A 413 10.40 2.51 -10.47
CA ASN A 413 11.04 2.02 -11.68
C ASN A 413 12.48 1.63 -11.40
N LEU A 414 12.98 0.62 -12.11
CA LEU A 414 14.39 0.26 -12.10
C LEU A 414 15.05 0.83 -13.33
N VAL A 415 15.93 1.82 -13.14
CA VAL A 415 16.61 2.52 -14.24
C VAL A 415 18.05 2.08 -14.30
N LYS A 416 18.46 1.51 -15.44
CA LYS A 416 19.83 1.03 -15.63
C LYS A 416 20.85 2.16 -15.38
N GLY A 417 21.77 1.91 -14.47
CA GLY A 417 22.81 2.86 -14.07
C GLY A 417 22.42 3.85 -12.98
N LEU A 418 21.14 3.93 -12.61
CA LEU A 418 20.66 4.73 -11.49
C LEU A 418 20.12 3.87 -10.33
N GLY A 419 19.59 2.68 -10.64
CA GLY A 419 18.93 1.83 -9.66
C GLY A 419 17.43 2.16 -9.52
N PRO A 420 16.86 1.96 -8.32
CA PRO A 420 15.45 2.28 -8.05
C PRO A 420 15.20 3.79 -8.11
N VAL A 421 14.18 4.17 -8.89
CA VAL A 421 13.73 5.57 -9.03
C VAL A 421 12.23 5.62 -8.80
N MET A 422 11.79 6.43 -7.83
CA MET A 422 10.37 6.69 -7.59
C MET A 422 9.91 7.88 -8.42
N GLN A 423 8.98 7.66 -9.34
CA GLN A 423 8.24 8.73 -9.98
C GLN A 423 7.07 9.11 -9.07
N ILE A 424 6.89 10.41 -8.82
CA ILE A 424 5.83 10.94 -7.98
C ILE A 424 5.14 12.08 -8.73
N CYS A 425 3.80 12.05 -8.72
CA CYS A 425 2.96 13.10 -9.28
C CYS A 425 1.83 13.41 -8.30
N GLU A 426 1.66 14.67 -7.96
CA GLU A 426 0.56 15.16 -7.13
C GLU A 426 -0.54 15.73 -8.02
N GLY A 427 -1.79 15.55 -7.60
CA GLY A 427 -2.95 16.06 -8.33
C GLY A 427 -4.22 15.98 -7.50
N TYR A 428 -5.32 16.22 -8.18
CA TYR A 428 -6.66 16.16 -7.60
C TYR A 428 -7.57 15.32 -8.47
N THR A 429 -8.50 14.58 -7.86
CA THR A 429 -9.58 13.94 -8.60
C THR A 429 -10.48 15.01 -9.22
N VAL A 430 -10.89 14.81 -10.47
CA VAL A 430 -11.80 15.74 -11.13
C VAL A 430 -13.24 15.35 -10.85
N ASN A 431 -14.10 16.35 -10.66
CA ASN A 431 -15.53 16.15 -10.51
C ASN A 431 -16.20 16.29 -11.87
N LEU A 432 -16.82 15.20 -12.33
CA LEU A 432 -17.58 15.17 -13.57
C LEU A 432 -19.02 14.73 -13.27
N PRO A 433 -20.00 15.16 -14.07
CA PRO A 433 -21.35 14.60 -13.98
C PRO A 433 -21.31 13.07 -14.21
N ASP A 434 -22.14 12.32 -13.47
CA ASP A 434 -22.17 10.86 -13.52
C ASP A 434 -22.33 10.31 -14.93
N GLU A 435 -23.22 10.93 -15.72
CA GLU A 435 -23.47 10.54 -17.11
C GLU A 435 -22.23 10.71 -18.00
N VAL A 436 -21.42 11.75 -17.72
CA VAL A 436 -20.16 12.00 -18.43
C VAL A 436 -19.14 10.94 -18.05
N SER A 437 -18.95 10.72 -16.75
CA SER A 437 -18.05 9.69 -16.23
C SER A 437 -18.41 8.30 -16.79
N ASP A 438 -19.69 7.93 -16.79
CA ASP A 438 -20.16 6.63 -17.29
C ASP A 438 -19.90 6.47 -18.81
N LYS A 439 -20.12 7.53 -19.60
CA LYS A 439 -19.81 7.51 -21.04
C LYS A 439 -18.32 7.36 -21.32
N LEU A 440 -17.47 8.00 -20.52
CA LEU A 440 -16.00 7.92 -20.67
C LEU A 440 -15.50 6.55 -20.22
N TRP A 441 -16.00 6.04 -19.09
CA TRP A 441 -15.66 4.71 -18.60
C TRP A 441 -15.97 3.62 -19.63
N LYS A 442 -17.17 3.60 -20.21
CA LYS A 442 -17.57 2.64 -21.25
C LYS A 442 -16.70 2.66 -22.50
N ARG A 443 -15.90 3.70 -22.71
CA ARG A 443 -14.95 3.81 -23.83
C ARG A 443 -13.55 3.30 -23.51
N THR A 444 -13.22 3.17 -22.24
CA THR A 444 -11.86 2.87 -21.78
C THR A 444 -11.73 1.53 -21.10
N ASP A 445 -12.85 0.95 -20.65
CA ASP A 445 -12.87 -0.33 -19.98
C ASP A 445 -13.63 -1.38 -20.81
N TYR A 446 -12.95 -2.50 -21.11
CA TYR A 446 -13.52 -3.63 -21.84
C TYR A 446 -13.76 -4.85 -20.96
N THR A 447 -13.18 -4.88 -19.77
CA THR A 447 -13.06 -6.11 -18.97
C THR A 447 -14.08 -6.23 -17.87
N SER A 448 -14.78 -5.12 -17.54
CA SER A 448 -15.79 -5.10 -16.48
C SER A 448 -17.04 -4.30 -16.86
#